data_fb59a563d5ffd198612bbdb132fa4873
#
_entry.id   fb59a563d5ffd198612bbdb132fa4873
#
_cell.length_a   1.000
_cell.length_b   1.000
_cell.length_c   1.000
_cell.angle_alpha   90.00
_cell.angle_beta   90.00
_cell.angle_gamma   90.00
#
_symmetry.space_group_name_H-M   'P 1'
#
loop_
_entity.id
_entity.type
_entity.pdbx_description
1 polymer ?
#
loop_
_entity_poly.entity_id
_entity_poly.type
_entity_poly.pdbx_seq_one_letter_code
_entity_poly.pdbx_strand_id
1 'polypeptide(L)'
;MTSVTPDRRIEHDWSNRRIPENITWGDGFYCESAQCFLHFKGTRQPAIEFGQHVSVYAACQFAVGKDAHVTVGDFTLLVGALVTCETRVEIGSHCLISWGVGIADSDFHPVGIAQRKIDAEALAPFYENKPTRPLDAIKSRPVKIGNNVWIGMNAIVLKGVTIGDNSVIAAGAVVTKDVPPDTVVAGNPARFAKRLS
;
A
#
# COMPACT_ATOMS: atom_id res chain seq x y z
N MET A 1 14.17 -17.65 -11.56
CA MET A 1 14.23 -16.47 -10.71
C MET A 1 14.32 -15.27 -11.64
N THR A 2 13.35 -14.36 -11.61
CA THR A 2 13.45 -13.11 -12.34
C THR A 2 14.46 -12.24 -11.62
N SER A 3 15.60 -11.96 -12.25
CA SER A 3 16.60 -11.07 -11.68
C SER A 3 16.31 -9.62 -12.10
N VAL A 4 16.56 -8.70 -11.19
CA VAL A 4 16.60 -7.28 -11.53
C VAL A 4 17.98 -7.01 -12.14
N THR A 5 17.99 -6.48 -13.36
CA THR A 5 19.23 -6.15 -14.07
C THR A 5 19.92 -4.92 -13.46
N PRO A 6 21.21 -4.70 -13.73
CA PRO A 6 21.93 -3.50 -13.22
C PRO A 6 21.29 -2.17 -13.62
N ASP A 7 20.56 -2.11 -14.73
CA ASP A 7 19.80 -0.93 -15.17
C ASP A 7 18.38 -0.87 -14.63
N ARG A 8 18.10 -1.66 -13.58
CA ARG A 8 16.85 -1.70 -12.80
C ARG A 8 15.62 -2.17 -13.58
N ARG A 9 15.80 -2.98 -14.62
CA ARG A 9 14.72 -3.68 -15.32
C ARG A 9 14.55 -5.08 -14.76
N ILE A 10 13.35 -5.61 -14.91
CA ILE A 10 13.06 -6.99 -14.56
C ILE A 10 13.22 -7.85 -15.82
N GLU A 11 14.02 -8.89 -15.73
CA GLU A 11 14.16 -9.86 -16.83
C GLU A 11 12.79 -10.45 -17.20
N HIS A 12 12.53 -10.48 -18.51
CA HIS A 12 11.26 -10.97 -19.08
C HIS A 12 10.01 -10.12 -18.76
N ASP A 13 10.15 -8.94 -18.13
CA ASP A 13 9.03 -8.01 -17.97
C ASP A 13 8.69 -7.40 -19.34
N TRP A 14 7.52 -7.77 -19.88
CA TRP A 14 7.02 -7.27 -21.15
C TRP A 14 6.81 -5.74 -21.17
N SER A 15 6.65 -5.10 -20.00
CA SER A 15 6.48 -3.65 -19.89
C SER A 15 7.74 -2.87 -20.23
N ASN A 16 8.90 -3.51 -20.15
CA ASN A 16 10.22 -2.91 -20.36
C ASN A 16 10.48 -1.65 -19.50
N ARG A 17 9.80 -1.53 -18.37
CA ARG A 17 9.93 -0.41 -17.43
C ARG A 17 11.11 -0.62 -16.50
N ARG A 18 11.61 0.49 -15.95
CA ARG A 18 12.61 0.49 -14.87
C ARG A 18 11.93 0.66 -13.52
N ILE A 19 12.45 -0.01 -12.52
CA ILE A 19 12.10 0.29 -11.14
C ILE A 19 12.71 1.66 -10.78
N PRO A 20 11.93 2.61 -10.20
CA PRO A 20 12.43 3.93 -9.82
C PRO A 20 13.67 3.87 -8.92
N GLU A 21 14.60 4.83 -9.09
CA GLU A 21 15.91 4.85 -8.43
C GLU A 21 15.81 4.95 -6.89
N ASN A 22 14.76 5.54 -6.40
CA ASN A 22 14.51 5.70 -4.96
C ASN A 22 13.65 4.59 -4.32
N ILE A 23 13.62 3.42 -4.97
CA ILE A 23 13.11 2.19 -4.39
C ILE A 23 14.31 1.29 -4.10
N THR A 24 14.46 0.83 -2.87
CA THR A 24 15.53 -0.06 -2.44
C THR A 24 15.01 -1.42 -2.02
N TRP A 25 15.86 -2.43 -2.06
CA TRP A 25 15.52 -3.79 -1.67
C TRP A 25 16.71 -4.57 -1.14
N GLY A 26 16.43 -5.55 -0.27
CA GLY A 26 17.42 -6.49 0.24
C GLY A 26 17.65 -7.69 -0.68
N ASP A 27 18.51 -8.60 -0.22
CA ASP A 27 18.83 -9.84 -0.95
C ASP A 27 17.59 -10.69 -1.19
N GLY A 28 17.55 -11.38 -2.32
CA GLY A 28 16.46 -12.32 -2.67
C GLY A 28 15.13 -11.63 -3.01
N PHE A 29 15.12 -10.31 -3.22
CA PHE A 29 13.92 -9.59 -3.67
C PHE A 29 13.42 -10.13 -5.01
N TYR A 30 12.13 -10.37 -5.08
CA TYR A 30 11.43 -10.77 -6.29
C TYR A 30 10.34 -9.76 -6.65
N CYS A 31 10.33 -9.29 -7.89
CA CYS A 31 9.25 -8.49 -8.44
C CYS A 31 8.90 -9.02 -9.84
N GLU A 32 7.65 -9.33 -10.06
CA GLU A 32 7.22 -9.93 -11.33
C GLU A 32 7.13 -8.91 -12.48
N SER A 33 6.77 -7.65 -12.17
CA SER A 33 6.72 -6.59 -13.18
C SER A 33 6.93 -5.21 -12.57
N ALA A 34 7.71 -4.37 -13.24
CA ALA A 34 7.88 -2.96 -12.88
C ALA A 34 6.62 -2.10 -13.08
N GLN A 35 5.56 -2.66 -13.68
CA GLN A 35 4.24 -2.04 -13.70
C GLN A 35 3.65 -1.83 -12.31
N CYS A 36 4.10 -2.57 -11.31
CA CYS A 36 3.73 -2.34 -9.91
C CYS A 36 3.97 -0.89 -9.47
N PHE A 37 4.86 -0.17 -10.14
CA PHE A 37 5.25 1.22 -9.82
C PHE A 37 4.69 2.24 -10.82
N LEU A 38 3.66 1.91 -11.62
CA LEU A 38 3.08 2.80 -12.63
C LEU A 38 2.58 4.13 -12.04
N HIS A 39 2.01 4.10 -10.85
CA HIS A 39 1.45 5.26 -10.15
C HIS A 39 2.39 5.84 -9.08
N PHE A 40 3.64 5.43 -9.09
CA PHE A 40 4.66 5.93 -8.18
C PHE A 40 5.06 7.36 -8.53
N LYS A 41 5.00 8.27 -7.54
CA LYS A 41 5.37 9.69 -7.66
C LYS A 41 6.35 10.12 -6.56
N GLY A 42 6.84 9.17 -5.76
CA GLY A 42 7.72 9.44 -4.63
C GLY A 42 9.01 10.16 -5.06
N THR A 43 9.41 11.18 -4.30
CA THR A 43 10.69 11.88 -4.48
C THR A 43 11.62 11.71 -3.29
N ARG A 44 11.13 11.19 -2.18
CA ARG A 44 11.91 10.83 -1.00
C ARG A 44 12.98 9.80 -1.36
N GLN A 45 14.09 9.78 -0.62
CA GLN A 45 15.22 8.86 -0.81
C GLN A 45 15.54 8.11 0.50
N PRO A 46 15.23 6.82 0.62
CA PRO A 46 14.34 6.03 -0.25
C PRO A 46 12.86 6.37 -0.04
N ALA A 47 12.01 6.11 -1.04
CA ALA A 47 10.56 6.24 -0.95
C ALA A 47 9.87 4.89 -0.68
N ILE A 48 10.43 3.80 -1.20
CA ILE A 48 10.03 2.44 -0.83
C ILE A 48 11.26 1.65 -0.45
N GLU A 49 11.16 0.91 0.65
CA GLU A 49 12.18 -0.02 1.11
C GLU A 49 11.57 -1.42 1.25
N PHE A 50 12.09 -2.37 0.48
CA PHE A 50 11.77 -3.78 0.63
C PHE A 50 12.92 -4.48 1.36
N GLY A 51 12.60 -5.28 2.36
CA GLY A 51 13.55 -6.14 3.07
C GLY A 51 14.05 -7.30 2.21
N GLN A 52 14.71 -8.25 2.88
CA GLN A 52 15.22 -9.46 2.24
C GLN A 52 14.07 -10.41 1.87
N HIS A 53 14.22 -11.12 0.75
CA HIS A 53 13.27 -12.16 0.30
C HIS A 53 11.81 -11.68 0.20
N VAL A 54 11.58 -10.38 -0.01
CA VAL A 54 10.24 -9.86 -0.29
C VAL A 54 9.83 -10.27 -1.70
N SER A 55 8.59 -10.73 -1.84
CA SER A 55 8.04 -11.15 -3.13
C SER A 55 6.82 -10.28 -3.51
N VAL A 56 6.93 -9.59 -4.65
CA VAL A 56 5.88 -8.74 -5.23
C VAL A 56 5.42 -9.36 -6.54
N TYR A 57 4.25 -9.97 -6.52
CA TYR A 57 3.67 -10.59 -7.71
C TYR A 57 2.84 -9.62 -8.54
N ALA A 58 2.59 -10.00 -9.78
CA ALA A 58 1.84 -9.20 -10.75
C ALA A 58 0.51 -8.70 -10.19
N ALA A 59 0.05 -7.59 -10.78
CA ALA A 59 -1.11 -6.83 -10.35
C ALA A 59 -0.99 -6.10 -8.99
N CYS A 60 0.14 -6.20 -8.26
CA CYS A 60 0.40 -5.23 -7.19
C CYS A 60 0.52 -3.82 -7.77
N GLN A 61 0.08 -2.82 -7.01
CA GLN A 61 0.25 -1.40 -7.35
C GLN A 61 0.73 -0.62 -6.14
N PHE A 62 1.80 0.14 -6.31
CA PHE A 62 2.32 1.08 -5.32
C PHE A 62 2.09 2.51 -5.81
N ALA A 63 0.98 3.10 -5.40
CA ALA A 63 0.66 4.50 -5.65
C ALA A 63 1.21 5.33 -4.47
N VAL A 64 2.44 5.81 -4.60
CA VAL A 64 3.16 6.50 -3.53
C VAL A 64 3.30 7.97 -3.88
N GLY A 65 2.80 8.83 -2.99
CA GLY A 65 2.85 10.28 -3.10
C GLY A 65 4.27 10.83 -2.97
N LYS A 66 4.41 12.14 -3.24
CA LYS A 66 5.72 12.81 -3.39
C LYS A 66 6.65 12.59 -2.20
N ASP A 67 6.18 12.83 -0.99
CA ASP A 67 6.98 12.79 0.24
C ASP A 67 6.69 11.55 1.10
N ALA A 68 5.92 10.61 0.54
CA ALA A 68 5.48 9.42 1.22
C ALA A 68 6.58 8.36 1.36
N HIS A 69 6.40 7.47 2.32
CA HIS A 69 7.35 6.40 2.60
C HIS A 69 6.64 5.06 2.84
N VAL A 70 7.08 4.03 2.16
CA VAL A 70 6.59 2.66 2.34
C VAL A 70 7.74 1.76 2.76
N THR A 71 7.54 0.97 3.80
CA THR A 71 8.47 -0.09 4.20
C THR A 71 7.78 -1.44 4.19
N VAL A 72 8.47 -2.47 3.70
CA VAL A 72 8.01 -3.86 3.70
C VAL A 72 9.12 -4.73 4.26
N GLY A 73 8.84 -5.40 5.36
CA GLY A 73 9.80 -6.26 6.06
C GLY A 73 10.09 -7.58 5.34
N ASP A 74 11.11 -8.27 5.85
CA ASP A 74 11.65 -9.50 5.27
C ASP A 74 10.61 -10.60 5.09
N PHE A 75 10.79 -11.45 4.06
CA PHE A 75 9.96 -12.62 3.79
C PHE A 75 8.46 -12.30 3.63
N THR A 76 8.11 -11.07 3.30
CA THR A 76 6.71 -10.66 3.07
C THR A 76 6.32 -10.88 1.62
N LEU A 77 5.15 -11.48 1.45
CA LEU A 77 4.53 -11.77 0.15
C LEU A 77 3.38 -10.80 -0.11
N LEU A 78 3.41 -10.12 -1.27
CA LEU A 78 2.29 -9.33 -1.77
C LEU A 78 1.84 -9.88 -3.12
N VAL A 79 0.54 -10.14 -3.24
CA VAL A 79 -0.06 -10.65 -4.48
C VAL A 79 -1.29 -9.82 -4.82
N GLY A 80 -1.22 -9.05 -5.93
CA GLY A 80 -2.35 -8.25 -6.40
C GLY A 80 -2.86 -7.21 -5.41
N ALA A 81 -2.01 -6.70 -4.54
CA ALA A 81 -2.36 -5.70 -3.53
C ALA A 81 -2.23 -4.27 -4.09
N LEU A 82 -3.11 -3.38 -3.64
CA LEU A 82 -3.02 -1.94 -3.90
C LEU A 82 -2.56 -1.23 -2.61
N VAL A 83 -1.35 -0.69 -2.63
CA VAL A 83 -0.80 0.14 -1.56
C VAL A 83 -0.82 1.59 -2.03
N THR A 84 -1.69 2.40 -1.42
CA THR A 84 -1.76 3.84 -1.67
C THR A 84 -1.26 4.60 -0.45
N CYS A 85 -0.23 5.41 -0.64
CA CYS A 85 0.50 6.05 0.45
C CYS A 85 0.74 7.53 0.14
N GLU A 86 0.24 8.42 0.98
CA GLU A 86 0.49 9.88 0.93
C GLU A 86 1.43 10.33 2.04
N THR A 87 1.58 9.55 3.11
CA THR A 87 2.48 9.83 4.23
C THR A 87 3.35 8.64 4.60
N ARG A 88 2.76 7.58 5.16
CA ARG A 88 3.53 6.41 5.60
C ARG A 88 2.70 5.12 5.67
N VAL A 89 3.22 4.05 5.07
CA VAL A 89 2.72 2.68 5.23
C VAL A 89 3.88 1.79 5.65
N GLU A 90 3.73 1.11 6.78
CA GLU A 90 4.70 0.15 7.30
C GLU A 90 4.08 -1.25 7.28
N ILE A 91 4.73 -2.20 6.61
CA ILE A 91 4.35 -3.61 6.60
C ILE A 91 5.53 -4.38 7.19
N GLY A 92 5.27 -5.17 8.22
CA GLY A 92 6.28 -5.97 8.91
C GLY A 92 6.78 -7.16 8.09
N SER A 93 7.56 -8.01 8.74
CA SER A 93 8.15 -9.21 8.16
C SER A 93 7.18 -10.40 8.20
N HIS A 94 7.38 -11.38 7.31
CA HIS A 94 6.61 -12.64 7.24
C HIS A 94 5.11 -12.44 7.01
N CYS A 95 4.71 -11.32 6.40
CA CYS A 95 3.31 -11.05 6.10
C CYS A 95 2.85 -11.72 4.80
N LEU A 96 1.59 -12.10 4.77
CA LEU A 96 0.92 -12.66 3.59
C LEU A 96 -0.21 -11.72 3.18
N ILE A 97 -0.02 -10.96 2.09
CA ILE A 97 -0.99 -9.99 1.59
C ILE A 97 -1.60 -10.52 0.30
N SER A 98 -2.89 -10.86 0.36
CA SER A 98 -3.60 -11.55 -0.73
C SER A 98 -4.15 -10.61 -1.81
N TRP A 99 -4.72 -11.18 -2.88
CA TRP A 99 -5.31 -10.45 -4.00
C TRP A 99 -6.38 -9.45 -3.57
N GLY A 100 -6.34 -8.28 -4.23
CA GLY A 100 -7.36 -7.24 -4.06
C GLY A 100 -7.31 -6.54 -2.71
N VAL A 101 -6.30 -6.81 -1.89
CA VAL A 101 -6.12 -6.10 -0.62
C VAL A 101 -5.81 -4.64 -0.92
N GLY A 102 -6.59 -3.72 -0.31
CA GLY A 102 -6.34 -2.28 -0.33
C GLY A 102 -5.75 -1.81 0.99
N ILE A 103 -4.60 -1.12 0.94
CA ILE A 103 -3.97 -0.46 2.09
C ILE A 103 -3.87 1.02 1.77
N ALA A 104 -4.51 1.87 2.58
CA ALA A 104 -4.60 3.30 2.30
C ALA A 104 -4.37 4.14 3.56
N ASP A 105 -3.42 5.07 3.52
CA ASP A 105 -3.10 5.97 4.64
C ASP A 105 -3.79 7.34 4.54
N SER A 106 -4.65 7.54 3.55
CA SER A 106 -5.27 8.84 3.26
C SER A 106 -6.75 8.68 2.89
N ASP A 107 -7.51 9.78 3.03
CA ASP A 107 -8.84 9.91 2.43
C ASP A 107 -8.78 10.23 0.93
N PHE A 108 -7.66 10.69 0.41
CA PHE A 108 -7.40 11.13 -0.97
C PHE A 108 -8.30 12.25 -1.47
N HIS A 109 -9.42 12.48 -0.84
CA HIS A 109 -10.38 13.55 -1.12
C HIS A 109 -10.89 14.16 0.19
N PRO A 110 -11.26 15.45 0.19
CA PRO A 110 -11.85 16.09 1.37
C PRO A 110 -13.19 15.46 1.75
N VAL A 111 -13.42 15.22 3.03
CA VAL A 111 -14.73 14.77 3.54
C VAL A 111 -15.73 15.93 3.56
N GLY A 112 -15.29 17.17 3.75
CA GLY A 112 -16.12 18.37 3.78
C GLY A 112 -16.85 18.59 2.44
N ILE A 113 -18.15 18.94 2.50
CA ILE A 113 -19.01 19.02 1.31
C ILE A 113 -18.50 20.04 0.30
N ALA A 114 -18.19 21.26 0.74
CA ALA A 114 -17.72 22.34 -0.13
C ALA A 114 -16.35 22.02 -0.74
N GLN A 115 -15.41 21.56 0.09
CA GLN A 115 -14.05 21.21 -0.34
C GLN A 115 -14.05 20.04 -1.32
N ARG A 116 -14.92 19.04 -1.11
CA ARG A 116 -15.04 17.88 -2.02
C ARG A 116 -15.58 18.29 -3.39
N LYS A 117 -16.50 19.26 -3.46
CA LYS A 117 -16.95 19.82 -4.73
C LYS A 117 -15.81 20.51 -5.48
N ILE A 118 -15.04 21.36 -4.81
CA ILE A 118 -13.87 22.04 -5.37
C ILE A 118 -12.83 21.01 -5.84
N ASP A 119 -12.58 19.97 -5.06
CA ASP A 119 -11.64 18.91 -5.41
C ASP A 119 -12.06 18.16 -6.69
N ALA A 120 -13.34 17.85 -6.83
CA ALA A 120 -13.87 17.22 -8.04
C ALA A 120 -13.71 18.11 -9.28
N GLU A 121 -13.98 19.41 -9.17
CA GLU A 121 -13.78 20.38 -10.25
C GLU A 121 -12.29 20.51 -10.63
N ALA A 122 -11.40 20.54 -9.64
CA ALA A 122 -9.95 20.62 -9.85
C ALA A 122 -9.38 19.38 -10.58
N LEU A 123 -10.00 18.23 -10.40
CA LEU A 123 -9.57 16.96 -11.01
C LEU A 123 -10.17 16.73 -12.42
N ALA A 124 -11.14 17.53 -12.84
CA ALA A 124 -11.76 17.37 -14.15
C ALA A 124 -10.72 17.62 -15.28
N PRO A 125 -10.45 16.65 -16.20
CA PRO A 125 -9.28 16.72 -17.08
C PRO A 125 -9.30 17.90 -18.06
N PHE A 126 -10.45 18.28 -18.60
CA PHE A 126 -10.60 19.32 -19.64
C PHE A 126 -11.34 20.57 -19.16
N TYR A 127 -11.39 20.80 -17.86
CA TYR A 127 -12.01 22.01 -17.31
C TYR A 127 -11.01 23.17 -17.32
N GLU A 128 -11.30 24.24 -18.07
CA GLU A 128 -10.35 25.34 -18.31
C GLU A 128 -10.06 26.18 -17.05
N ASN A 129 -11.08 26.42 -16.23
CA ASN A 129 -10.97 27.25 -15.03
C ASN A 129 -10.85 26.42 -13.74
N LYS A 130 -9.94 25.44 -13.71
CA LYS A 130 -9.75 24.55 -12.56
C LYS A 130 -9.41 25.33 -11.30
N PRO A 131 -10.15 25.13 -10.21
CA PRO A 131 -9.73 25.64 -8.91
C PRO A 131 -8.50 24.88 -8.41
N THR A 132 -7.82 25.45 -7.41
CA THR A 132 -6.76 24.74 -6.68
C THR A 132 -7.37 23.65 -5.81
N ARG A 133 -6.77 22.45 -5.82
CA ARG A 133 -7.19 21.37 -4.93
C ARG A 133 -7.03 21.76 -3.45
N PRO A 134 -8.02 21.53 -2.60
CA PRO A 134 -7.94 21.81 -1.16
C PRO A 134 -7.21 20.67 -0.41
N LEU A 135 -5.91 20.51 -0.67
CA LEU A 135 -5.10 19.40 -0.14
C LEU A 135 -4.99 19.41 1.39
N ASP A 136 -5.05 20.58 2.02
CA ASP A 136 -5.05 20.77 3.48
C ASP A 136 -6.29 20.18 4.17
N ALA A 137 -7.37 20.04 3.43
CA ALA A 137 -8.62 19.42 3.92
C ALA A 137 -8.61 17.89 3.83
N ILE A 138 -7.61 17.29 3.18
CA ILE A 138 -7.45 15.82 3.06
C ILE A 138 -6.77 15.28 4.32
N LYS A 139 -7.37 14.29 4.95
CA LYS A 139 -6.81 13.68 6.17
C LYS A 139 -6.01 12.43 5.83
N SER A 140 -4.74 12.42 6.23
CA SER A 140 -3.86 11.26 6.14
C SER A 140 -3.35 10.86 7.52
N ARG A 141 -3.23 9.57 7.77
CA ARG A 141 -2.64 9.00 9.00
C ARG A 141 -1.92 7.69 8.64
N PRO A 142 -0.70 7.50 9.14
CA PRO A 142 0.09 6.30 8.87
C PRO A 142 -0.70 5.01 9.13
N VAL A 143 -0.43 3.99 8.30
CA VAL A 143 -0.88 2.61 8.53
C VAL A 143 0.33 1.79 8.96
N LYS A 144 0.15 0.98 10.00
CA LYS A 144 1.18 0.05 10.49
C LYS A 144 0.62 -1.36 10.54
N ILE A 145 1.30 -2.28 9.88
CA ILE A 145 1.01 -3.72 9.89
C ILE A 145 2.21 -4.41 10.54
N GLY A 146 1.97 -5.14 11.62
CA GLY A 146 2.97 -5.88 12.36
C GLY A 146 3.57 -7.06 11.59
N ASN A 147 4.30 -7.91 12.31
CA ASN A 147 4.94 -9.08 11.73
C ASN A 147 3.97 -10.28 11.69
N ASN A 148 4.20 -11.21 10.75
CA ASN A 148 3.44 -12.45 10.64
C ASN A 148 1.92 -12.20 10.53
N VAL A 149 1.52 -11.14 9.82
CA VAL A 149 0.11 -10.80 9.59
C VAL A 149 -0.37 -11.41 8.28
N TRP A 150 -1.53 -12.04 8.31
CA TRP A 150 -2.21 -12.50 7.10
C TRP A 150 -3.42 -11.62 6.79
N ILE A 151 -3.42 -10.99 5.61
CA ILE A 151 -4.55 -10.21 5.10
C ILE A 151 -5.19 -10.96 3.95
N GLY A 152 -6.41 -11.42 4.17
CA GLY A 152 -7.20 -12.19 3.21
C GLY A 152 -7.67 -11.35 2.02
N MET A 153 -8.07 -12.04 0.95
CA MET A 153 -8.48 -11.42 -0.33
C MET A 153 -9.53 -10.32 -0.14
N ASN A 154 -9.38 -9.22 -0.92
CA ASN A 154 -10.32 -8.10 -0.95
C ASN A 154 -10.54 -7.41 0.41
N ALA A 155 -9.67 -7.61 1.40
CA ALA A 155 -9.72 -6.83 2.62
C ALA A 155 -9.20 -5.41 2.40
N ILE A 156 -9.68 -4.46 3.20
CA ILE A 156 -9.30 -3.05 3.12
C ILE A 156 -8.80 -2.60 4.49
N VAL A 157 -7.61 -1.99 4.52
CA VAL A 157 -7.03 -1.36 5.72
C VAL A 157 -7.04 0.15 5.52
N LEU A 158 -7.77 0.87 6.39
CA LEU A 158 -7.92 2.31 6.27
C LEU A 158 -6.86 3.07 7.07
N LYS A 159 -6.71 4.35 6.75
CA LYS A 159 -5.75 5.27 7.37
C LYS A 159 -5.79 5.24 8.89
N GLY A 160 -4.61 5.31 9.49
CA GLY A 160 -4.41 5.39 10.94
C GLY A 160 -4.60 4.06 11.68
N VAL A 161 -4.77 2.95 10.96
CA VAL A 161 -4.92 1.63 11.57
C VAL A 161 -3.56 1.03 11.90
N THR A 162 -3.45 0.46 13.10
CA THR A 162 -2.35 -0.42 13.50
C THR A 162 -2.88 -1.86 13.61
N ILE A 163 -2.26 -2.80 12.88
CA ILE A 163 -2.53 -4.23 13.01
C ILE A 163 -1.36 -4.86 13.77
N GLY A 164 -1.66 -5.46 14.93
CA GLY A 164 -0.67 -6.13 15.77
C GLY A 164 -0.14 -7.43 15.15
N ASP A 165 1.01 -7.87 15.64
CA ASP A 165 1.69 -9.09 15.18
C ASP A 165 0.78 -10.32 15.22
N ASN A 166 1.05 -11.30 14.36
CA ASN A 166 0.36 -12.60 14.27
C ASN A 166 -1.14 -12.50 13.96
N SER A 167 -1.66 -11.34 13.58
CA SER A 167 -3.09 -11.16 13.36
C SER A 167 -3.54 -11.64 11.99
N VAL A 168 -4.81 -11.98 11.88
CA VAL A 168 -5.45 -12.39 10.62
C VAL A 168 -6.63 -11.46 10.34
N ILE A 169 -6.60 -10.86 9.16
CA ILE A 169 -7.70 -10.08 8.60
C ILE A 169 -8.44 -10.98 7.60
N ALA A 170 -9.67 -11.33 7.92
CA ALA A 170 -10.46 -12.21 7.06
C ALA A 170 -10.73 -11.58 5.69
N ALA A 171 -10.94 -12.40 4.67
CA ALA A 171 -11.28 -11.94 3.33
C ALA A 171 -12.50 -11.01 3.33
N GLY A 172 -12.44 -9.92 2.55
CA GLY A 172 -13.50 -8.92 2.45
C GLY A 172 -13.70 -8.03 3.69
N ALA A 173 -12.85 -8.14 4.71
CA ALA A 173 -12.97 -7.31 5.91
C ALA A 173 -12.54 -5.85 5.64
N VAL A 174 -13.23 -4.89 6.25
CA VAL A 174 -12.85 -3.47 6.21
C VAL A 174 -12.37 -3.04 7.59
N VAL A 175 -11.05 -2.90 7.75
CA VAL A 175 -10.40 -2.55 9.01
C VAL A 175 -10.40 -1.05 9.19
N THR A 176 -11.19 -0.58 10.15
CA THR A 176 -11.39 0.86 10.46
C THR A 176 -10.84 1.26 11.82
N LYS A 177 -10.35 0.29 12.62
CA LYS A 177 -9.78 0.48 13.96
C LYS A 177 -8.62 -0.47 14.15
N ASP A 178 -7.77 -0.17 15.13
CA ASP A 178 -6.63 -1.00 15.48
C ASP A 178 -7.05 -2.44 15.81
N VAL A 179 -6.19 -3.37 15.42
CA VAL A 179 -6.34 -4.81 15.67
C VAL A 179 -5.25 -5.23 16.65
N PRO A 180 -5.60 -5.73 17.84
CA PRO A 180 -4.62 -6.26 18.79
C PRO A 180 -3.83 -7.44 18.19
N PRO A 181 -2.61 -7.71 18.68
CA PRO A 181 -1.85 -8.89 18.24
C PRO A 181 -2.61 -10.19 18.54
N ASP A 182 -2.26 -11.26 17.84
CA ASP A 182 -2.80 -12.61 17.98
C ASP A 182 -4.33 -12.65 17.80
N THR A 183 -4.87 -11.85 16.89
CA THR A 183 -6.32 -11.65 16.75
C THR A 183 -6.79 -11.91 15.32
N VAL A 184 -7.94 -12.58 15.19
CA VAL A 184 -8.67 -12.66 13.93
C VAL A 184 -9.81 -11.64 13.96
N VAL A 185 -9.88 -10.81 12.91
CA VAL A 185 -10.99 -9.88 12.68
C VAL A 185 -11.67 -10.17 11.35
N ALA A 186 -12.99 -9.94 11.26
CA ALA A 186 -13.79 -10.18 10.07
C ALA A 186 -14.93 -9.17 9.92
N GLY A 187 -15.44 -9.01 8.70
CA GLY A 187 -16.63 -8.23 8.37
C GLY A 187 -16.36 -6.78 7.96
N ASN A 188 -17.44 -6.07 7.64
CA ASN A 188 -17.41 -4.64 7.27
C ASN A 188 -18.45 -3.87 8.11
N PRO A 189 -17.99 -3.01 9.05
CA PRO A 189 -16.61 -2.85 9.48
C PRO A 189 -16.11 -4.10 10.25
N ALA A 190 -14.78 -4.33 10.19
CA ALA A 190 -14.15 -5.47 10.84
C ALA A 190 -14.40 -5.48 12.36
N ARG A 191 -14.70 -6.65 12.90
CA ARG A 191 -14.92 -6.91 14.33
C ARG A 191 -14.10 -8.12 14.76
N PHE A 192 -13.81 -8.17 16.05
CA PHE A 192 -13.16 -9.32 16.66
C PHE A 192 -13.96 -10.61 16.37
N ALA A 193 -13.27 -11.62 15.89
CA ALA A 193 -13.83 -12.95 15.64
C ALA A 193 -13.33 -13.97 16.66
N LYS A 194 -12.00 -14.04 16.84
CA LYS A 194 -11.38 -14.94 17.83
C LYS A 194 -9.94 -14.51 18.15
N ARG A 195 -9.39 -15.04 19.24
CA ARG A 195 -7.97 -14.95 19.54
C ARG A 195 -7.22 -16.16 18.96
N LEU A 196 -6.00 -15.94 18.52
CA LEU A 196 -5.09 -17.02 18.13
C LEU A 196 -4.32 -17.47 19.38
N SER A 197 -4.06 -18.73 19.48
CA SER A 197 -3.28 -19.37 20.57
C SER A 197 -1.90 -19.74 20.07
#